data_b6db4a1344cdc1b0021e12bac0e8e0e3
#
_entry.id   b6db4a1344cdc1b0021e12bac0e8e0e3
#
_cell.length_a   1.000
_cell.length_b   1.000
_cell.length_c   1.000
_cell.angle_alpha   90.00
_cell.angle_beta   90.00
_cell.angle_gamma   90.00
#
_symmetry.space_group_name_H-M   'P 1'
#
loop_
_entity.id
_entity.type
_entity.pdbx_description
1 polymer ?
#
loop_
_entity_poly.entity_id
_entity_poly.type
_entity_poly.pdbx_seq_one_letter_code
_entity_poly.pdbx_strand_id
1 'polypeptide(L)'
;MLAALAAKLRASMGILHKQDIQITARGLGEQWNDAILLGDDCAAIRDRDGYLLLAAEGMLPQLIETDPWFAGWCSVMVNVSDIYSMGGEPIAVVDTLWSQSPDSISELLAGMKAAAIAYQVPIVGGHTNCRSPYNALSVAILGRAQKLLTSFNAQPNDILLAAIDMRGQFHPDYPFWNAATTADPQRLRENLSILPYLAKSELCDTAKDVSMGGIIGTLLMLTETSNCGAILDLDRIPCPEHVPLERWLIAFPSYGFLLSIRPENVEAVQTLFQSQNLVCAVVGEVKVGTEVILRSQGESTLFWDFSQQALTGFSDQPVANLSKQIRDN
;
A
#
# COMPACT_ATOMS: atom_id res chain seq x y z
N MET A 1 1.10 -26.38 -12.84
CA MET A 1 0.42 -25.12 -13.26
C MET A 1 0.81 -23.98 -12.31
N LEU A 2 0.77 -24.17 -11.01
CA LEU A 2 1.09 -23.15 -9.99
C LEU A 2 2.53 -22.61 -10.10
N ALA A 3 3.54 -23.46 -10.32
CA ALA A 3 4.94 -23.02 -10.47
C ALA A 3 5.15 -22.09 -11.69
N ALA A 4 4.42 -22.30 -12.79
CA ALA A 4 4.51 -21.43 -13.97
C ALA A 4 3.86 -20.06 -13.68
N LEU A 5 2.74 -20.02 -12.96
CA LEU A 5 2.12 -18.79 -12.48
C LEU A 5 3.08 -18.04 -11.55
N ALA A 6 3.68 -18.71 -10.58
CA ALA A 6 4.65 -18.12 -9.66
C ALA A 6 5.85 -17.50 -10.42
N ALA A 7 6.39 -18.17 -11.43
CA ALA A 7 7.47 -17.65 -12.24
C ALA A 7 7.06 -16.38 -13.00
N LYS A 8 5.85 -16.35 -13.56
CA LYS A 8 5.32 -15.18 -14.28
C LYS A 8 5.08 -14.00 -13.36
N LEU A 9 4.54 -14.22 -12.18
CA LEU A 9 4.32 -13.19 -11.17
C LEU A 9 5.65 -12.57 -10.71
N ARG A 10 6.70 -13.38 -10.44
CA ARG A 10 8.03 -12.88 -10.09
C ARG A 10 8.65 -11.97 -11.16
N ALA A 11 8.38 -12.26 -12.43
CA ALA A 11 8.87 -11.48 -13.57
C ALA A 11 7.97 -10.26 -13.89
N SER A 12 6.90 -10.01 -13.15
CA SER A 12 6.01 -8.88 -13.41
C SER A 12 6.71 -7.55 -13.10
N MET A 13 6.41 -6.52 -13.89
CA MET A 13 7.00 -5.18 -13.71
C MET A 13 6.76 -4.61 -12.31
N GLY A 14 5.59 -4.89 -11.71
CA GLY A 14 5.29 -4.44 -10.35
C GLY A 14 6.24 -5.00 -9.29
N ILE A 15 6.70 -6.25 -9.43
CA ILE A 15 7.70 -6.85 -8.54
C ILE A 15 9.09 -6.29 -8.83
N LEU A 16 9.45 -6.13 -10.11
CA LEU A 16 10.75 -5.59 -10.51
C LEU A 16 10.94 -4.15 -10.02
N HIS A 17 9.93 -3.28 -10.12
CA HIS A 17 9.99 -1.91 -9.61
C HIS A 17 10.19 -1.87 -8.07
N LYS A 18 9.65 -2.85 -7.32
CA LYS A 18 9.91 -2.92 -5.88
C LYS A 18 11.37 -3.27 -5.57
N GLN A 19 12.04 -4.02 -6.43
CA GLN A 19 13.47 -4.29 -6.29
C GLN A 19 14.34 -3.05 -6.51
N ASP A 20 13.90 -2.07 -7.31
CA ASP A 20 14.62 -0.82 -7.51
C ASP A 20 14.75 0.01 -6.21
N ILE A 21 13.84 -0.21 -5.23
CA ILE A 21 13.88 0.43 -3.91
C ILE A 21 15.20 0.12 -3.18
N GLN A 22 15.84 -1.04 -3.43
CA GLN A 22 17.13 -1.39 -2.84
C GLN A 22 18.23 -0.35 -3.12
N ILE A 23 18.17 0.32 -4.28
CA ILE A 23 19.16 1.35 -4.65
C ILE A 23 19.06 2.51 -3.67
N THR A 24 17.84 2.95 -3.38
CA THR A 24 17.58 4.05 -2.44
C THR A 24 17.83 3.61 -1.00
N ALA A 25 17.42 2.43 -0.62
CA ALA A 25 17.63 1.88 0.72
C ALA A 25 19.14 1.84 1.06
N ARG A 26 19.97 1.31 0.15
CA ARG A 26 21.44 1.26 0.32
C ARG A 26 22.10 2.64 0.27
N GLY A 27 21.56 3.56 -0.55
CA GLY A 27 22.14 4.89 -0.72
C GLY A 27 21.85 5.85 0.44
N LEU A 28 20.71 5.69 1.11
CA LEU A 28 20.24 6.63 2.13
C LEU A 28 20.15 6.01 3.54
N GLY A 29 20.09 4.67 3.66
CA GLY A 29 19.71 3.97 4.88
C GLY A 29 20.66 4.10 6.08
N GLU A 30 21.94 4.45 5.88
CA GLU A 30 22.92 4.42 6.97
C GLU A 30 22.99 5.71 7.83
N GLN A 31 22.19 6.72 7.52
CA GLN A 31 22.36 8.06 8.12
C GLN A 31 21.36 8.42 9.21
N TRP A 32 20.34 7.57 9.46
CA TRP A 32 19.22 7.94 10.33
C TRP A 32 19.24 7.14 11.63
N ASN A 33 18.95 7.82 12.73
CA ASN A 33 18.87 7.19 14.05
C ASN A 33 17.57 6.35 14.17
N ASP A 34 17.53 5.46 15.14
CA ASP A 34 16.46 4.50 15.42
C ASP A 34 15.06 5.13 15.65
N ALA A 35 14.90 6.44 15.51
CA ALA A 35 13.67 7.17 15.76
C ALA A 35 12.71 7.21 14.55
N ILE A 36 13.16 6.83 13.35
CA ILE A 36 12.37 6.85 12.12
C ILE A 36 12.47 5.48 11.45
N LEU A 37 11.32 4.81 11.32
CA LEU A 37 11.21 3.55 10.58
C LEU A 37 11.17 3.82 9.08
N LEU A 38 12.07 3.21 8.34
CA LEU A 38 12.12 3.25 6.89
C LEU A 38 11.62 1.94 6.30
N GLY A 39 11.00 2.01 5.13
CA GLY A 39 10.56 0.82 4.37
C GLY A 39 9.07 0.49 4.51
N ASP A 40 8.31 1.36 5.14
CA ASP A 40 6.85 1.28 5.18
C ASP A 40 6.20 2.27 4.19
N ASP A 41 4.87 2.36 4.17
CA ASP A 41 4.10 3.25 3.29
C ASP A 41 4.37 4.72 3.61
N CYS A 42 4.60 5.05 4.89
CA CYS A 42 5.04 6.37 5.31
C CYS A 42 6.27 6.31 6.22
N ALA A 43 7.07 7.36 6.20
CA ALA A 43 7.97 7.66 7.32
C ALA A 43 7.13 8.08 8.53
N ALA A 44 7.29 7.37 9.65
CA ALA A 44 6.63 7.70 10.91
C ALA A 44 7.61 8.46 11.83
N ILE A 45 7.32 9.75 12.05
CA ILE A 45 8.15 10.65 12.84
C ILE A 45 7.46 10.90 14.19
N ARG A 46 8.09 10.57 15.30
CA ARG A 46 7.49 10.76 16.62
C ARG A 46 7.22 12.24 16.89
N ASP A 47 5.99 12.57 17.28
CA ASP A 47 5.54 13.92 17.64
C ASP A 47 4.63 13.89 18.86
N ARG A 48 5.13 14.36 20.01
CA ARG A 48 4.42 14.38 21.28
C ARG A 48 3.88 13.01 21.67
N ASP A 49 2.54 12.86 21.70
CA ASP A 49 1.77 11.68 22.07
C ASP A 49 1.38 10.79 20.87
N GLY A 50 1.94 11.08 19.68
CA GLY A 50 1.63 10.37 18.44
C GLY A 50 2.75 10.45 17.43
N TYR A 51 2.39 10.43 16.14
CA TYR A 51 3.29 10.40 15.02
C TYR A 51 2.82 11.34 13.92
N LEU A 52 3.76 12.05 13.30
CA LEU A 52 3.59 12.61 11.97
C LEU A 52 3.93 11.54 10.94
N LEU A 53 3.13 11.47 9.90
CA LEU A 53 3.31 10.56 8.77
C LEU A 53 3.65 11.37 7.53
N LEU A 54 4.70 10.98 6.82
CA LEU A 54 5.15 11.65 5.62
C LEU A 54 5.40 10.62 4.52
N ALA A 55 4.73 10.77 3.38
CA ALA A 55 4.90 9.97 2.19
C ALA A 55 5.01 10.84 0.93
N ALA A 56 5.53 10.26 -0.14
CA ALA A 56 5.57 10.92 -1.44
C ALA A 56 5.53 9.87 -2.55
N GLU A 57 4.63 10.08 -3.53
CA GLU A 57 4.43 9.21 -4.67
C GLU A 57 4.67 9.94 -5.99
N GLY A 58 5.31 9.25 -6.93
CA GLY A 58 5.53 9.69 -8.30
C GLY A 58 4.56 9.00 -9.26
N MET A 59 3.90 9.76 -10.12
CA MET A 59 2.97 9.21 -11.12
C MET A 59 3.71 8.65 -12.32
N LEU A 60 3.21 7.56 -12.87
CA LEU A 60 3.70 6.97 -14.12
C LEU A 60 3.59 8.01 -15.24
N PRO A 61 4.70 8.40 -15.90
CA PRO A 61 4.67 9.41 -16.97
C PRO A 61 3.69 9.07 -18.09
N GLN A 62 3.62 7.79 -18.47
CA GLN A 62 2.70 7.33 -19.50
C GLN A 62 1.23 7.50 -19.10
N LEU A 63 0.87 7.30 -17.83
CA LEU A 63 -0.49 7.55 -17.34
C LEU A 63 -0.85 9.04 -17.42
N ILE A 64 0.10 9.93 -17.08
CA ILE A 64 -0.09 11.39 -17.20
C ILE A 64 -0.38 11.79 -18.65
N GLU A 65 0.23 11.10 -19.62
CA GLU A 65 0.04 11.38 -21.05
C GLU A 65 -1.25 10.79 -21.62
N THR A 66 -1.65 9.60 -21.17
CA THR A 66 -2.80 8.87 -21.75
C THR A 66 -4.12 9.12 -21.05
N ASP A 67 -4.12 9.38 -19.73
CA ASP A 67 -5.29 9.71 -18.93
C ASP A 67 -4.91 10.69 -17.81
N PRO A 68 -4.68 11.99 -18.17
CA PRO A 68 -4.20 12.99 -17.21
C PRO A 68 -5.17 13.24 -16.04
N TRP A 69 -6.47 13.17 -16.27
CA TRP A 69 -7.43 13.33 -15.19
C TRP A 69 -7.32 12.21 -14.17
N PHE A 70 -7.26 10.97 -14.62
CA PHE A 70 -7.13 9.81 -13.74
C PHE A 70 -5.76 9.80 -13.04
N ALA A 71 -4.68 10.19 -13.75
CA ALA A 71 -3.36 10.35 -13.13
C ALA A 71 -3.40 11.37 -11.98
N GLY A 72 -4.07 12.53 -12.20
CA GLY A 72 -4.27 13.55 -11.17
C GLY A 72 -5.08 13.02 -9.97
N TRP A 73 -6.17 12.29 -10.22
CA TRP A 73 -6.93 11.64 -9.16
C TRP A 73 -6.07 10.68 -8.35
N CYS A 74 -5.39 9.77 -9.04
CA CYS A 74 -4.54 8.75 -8.41
C CYS A 74 -3.41 9.36 -7.58
N SER A 75 -2.82 10.48 -8.03
CA SER A 75 -1.70 11.11 -7.32
C SER A 75 -2.05 11.55 -5.89
N VAL A 76 -3.30 11.94 -5.65
CA VAL A 76 -3.79 12.26 -4.30
C VAL A 76 -4.26 10.99 -3.59
N MET A 77 -5.00 10.12 -4.29
CA MET A 77 -5.59 8.91 -3.72
C MET A 77 -4.52 7.96 -3.13
N VAL A 78 -3.43 7.70 -3.86
CA VAL A 78 -2.39 6.77 -3.39
C VAL A 78 -1.72 7.29 -2.12
N ASN A 79 -1.39 8.58 -2.07
CA ASN A 79 -0.85 9.22 -0.88
C ASN A 79 -1.82 9.18 0.32
N VAL A 80 -3.11 9.35 0.07
CA VAL A 80 -4.15 9.19 1.11
C VAL A 80 -4.18 7.74 1.60
N SER A 81 -4.05 6.76 0.71
CA SER A 81 -3.98 5.33 1.06
C SER A 81 -2.80 5.03 1.96
N ASP A 82 -1.61 5.58 1.66
CA ASP A 82 -0.39 5.43 2.47
C ASP A 82 -0.59 5.92 3.91
N ILE A 83 -1.25 7.07 4.10
CA ILE A 83 -1.52 7.59 5.44
C ILE A 83 -2.47 6.67 6.21
N TYR A 84 -3.55 6.21 5.55
CA TYR A 84 -4.51 5.34 6.21
C TYR A 84 -3.96 3.96 6.49
N SER A 85 -3.12 3.39 5.61
CA SER A 85 -2.46 2.09 5.83
C SER A 85 -1.62 2.09 7.11
N MET A 86 -1.05 3.25 7.46
CA MET A 86 -0.28 3.47 8.69
C MET A 86 -1.15 3.82 9.92
N GLY A 87 -2.49 3.70 9.82
CA GLY A 87 -3.41 4.02 10.91
C GLY A 87 -3.59 5.52 11.17
N GLY A 88 -3.18 6.36 10.23
CA GLY A 88 -3.25 7.81 10.31
C GLY A 88 -4.45 8.44 9.62
N GLU A 89 -4.52 9.76 9.75
CA GLU A 89 -5.46 10.64 9.07
C GLU A 89 -4.68 11.71 8.31
N PRO A 90 -5.01 12.00 7.03
CA PRO A 90 -4.28 12.97 6.22
C PRO A 90 -4.53 14.40 6.71
N ILE A 91 -3.51 15.27 6.59
CA ILE A 91 -3.57 16.68 6.95
C ILE A 91 -3.57 17.56 5.70
N ALA A 92 -2.59 17.37 4.81
CA ALA A 92 -2.44 18.18 3.61
C ALA A 92 -1.51 17.51 2.60
N VAL A 93 -1.64 17.91 1.34
CA VAL A 93 -0.73 17.51 0.26
C VAL A 93 -0.04 18.72 -0.37
N VAL A 94 1.16 18.48 -0.90
CA VAL A 94 1.87 19.39 -1.81
C VAL A 94 2.26 18.60 -3.05
N ASP A 95 2.45 19.29 -4.18
CA ASP A 95 2.82 18.66 -5.44
C ASP A 95 4.12 19.21 -6.02
N THR A 96 4.70 18.46 -6.95
CA THR A 96 5.78 18.92 -7.81
C THR A 96 5.43 18.49 -9.24
N LEU A 97 5.16 19.49 -10.07
CA LEU A 97 4.62 19.33 -11.41
C LEU A 97 5.56 19.90 -12.47
N TRP A 98 5.93 19.10 -13.41
CA TRP A 98 6.59 19.49 -14.66
C TRP A 98 5.65 19.24 -15.84
N SER A 99 5.59 20.21 -16.76
CA SER A 99 4.78 20.09 -17.95
C SER A 99 5.40 20.79 -19.14
N GLN A 100 5.07 20.32 -20.32
CA GLN A 100 5.52 20.92 -21.58
C GLN A 100 4.82 22.25 -21.89
N SER A 101 3.59 22.45 -21.39
CA SER A 101 2.82 23.67 -21.54
C SER A 101 1.78 23.85 -20.45
N PRO A 102 1.29 25.09 -20.21
CA PRO A 102 0.19 25.33 -19.27
C PRO A 102 -1.10 24.61 -19.64
N ASP A 103 -1.37 24.41 -20.93
CA ASP A 103 -2.64 23.82 -21.41
C ASP A 103 -2.69 22.30 -21.12
N SER A 104 -1.53 21.63 -21.09
CA SER A 104 -1.44 20.17 -20.90
C SER A 104 -1.68 19.72 -19.45
N ILE A 105 -1.80 20.63 -18.49
CA ILE A 105 -1.99 20.29 -17.07
C ILE A 105 -3.43 20.48 -16.56
N SER A 106 -4.33 21.04 -17.35
CA SER A 106 -5.66 21.39 -16.86
C SER A 106 -6.47 20.19 -16.40
N GLU A 107 -6.45 19.10 -17.15
CA GLU A 107 -7.14 17.85 -16.78
C GLU A 107 -6.46 17.17 -15.59
N LEU A 108 -5.13 17.17 -15.53
CA LEU A 108 -4.37 16.65 -14.40
C LEU A 108 -4.74 17.35 -13.09
N LEU A 109 -4.75 18.69 -13.10
CA LEU A 109 -5.15 19.51 -11.95
C LEU A 109 -6.63 19.31 -11.59
N ALA A 110 -7.51 19.12 -12.59
CA ALA A 110 -8.92 18.82 -12.34
C ALA A 110 -9.08 17.47 -11.60
N GLY A 111 -8.33 16.44 -11.98
CA GLY A 111 -8.29 15.15 -11.30
C GLY A 111 -7.78 15.28 -9.86
N MET A 112 -6.65 15.97 -9.64
CA MET A 112 -6.11 16.25 -8.30
C MET A 112 -7.13 16.97 -7.41
N LYS A 113 -7.77 18.02 -7.94
CA LYS A 113 -8.80 18.78 -7.22
C LYS A 113 -10.01 17.91 -6.87
N ALA A 114 -10.47 17.08 -7.80
CA ALA A 114 -11.59 16.16 -7.56
C ALA A 114 -11.28 15.16 -6.43
N ALA A 115 -10.10 14.57 -6.43
CA ALA A 115 -9.64 13.67 -5.36
C ALA A 115 -9.50 14.42 -4.02
N ALA A 116 -8.87 15.59 -4.01
CA ALA A 116 -8.72 16.43 -2.81
C ALA A 116 -10.07 16.76 -2.15
N ILE A 117 -11.10 17.05 -2.95
CA ILE A 117 -12.47 17.28 -2.48
C ILE A 117 -13.08 15.97 -1.94
N ALA A 118 -12.94 14.86 -2.67
CA ALA A 118 -13.54 13.58 -2.29
C ALA A 118 -12.97 13.05 -0.97
N TYR A 119 -11.66 13.15 -0.79
CA TYR A 119 -10.96 12.69 0.43
C TYR A 119 -10.89 13.76 1.52
N GLN A 120 -11.34 15.01 1.25
CA GLN A 120 -11.26 16.14 2.18
C GLN A 120 -9.82 16.45 2.64
N VAL A 121 -8.86 16.35 1.72
CA VAL A 121 -7.45 16.65 1.96
C VAL A 121 -7.06 17.87 1.13
N PRO A 122 -6.68 19.01 1.76
CA PRO A 122 -6.35 20.22 1.01
C PRO A 122 -5.00 20.09 0.29
N ILE A 123 -4.96 20.61 -0.93
CA ILE A 123 -3.69 20.88 -1.64
C ILE A 123 -3.24 22.27 -1.20
N VAL A 124 -2.13 22.36 -0.48
CA VAL A 124 -1.70 23.60 0.21
C VAL A 124 -0.53 24.30 -0.48
N GLY A 125 0.00 23.74 -1.55
CA GLY A 125 1.10 24.32 -2.31
C GLY A 125 1.83 23.29 -3.15
N GLY A 126 2.98 23.67 -3.66
CA GLY A 126 3.80 22.82 -4.49
C GLY A 126 4.79 23.61 -5.34
N HIS A 127 5.34 22.95 -6.35
CA HIS A 127 6.23 23.56 -7.35
C HIS A 127 5.71 23.24 -8.75
N THR A 128 5.56 24.27 -9.59
CA THR A 128 5.06 24.11 -10.97
C THR A 128 6.05 24.65 -11.97
N ASN A 129 6.41 23.85 -12.99
CA ASN A 129 7.21 24.25 -14.13
C ASN A 129 6.49 23.81 -15.43
N CYS A 130 5.96 24.79 -16.19
CA CYS A 130 5.27 24.55 -17.46
C CYS A 130 6.17 24.76 -18.70
N ARG A 131 7.48 24.60 -18.57
CA ARG A 131 8.46 24.72 -19.66
C ARG A 131 9.47 23.58 -19.62
N SER A 132 9.04 22.43 -19.16
CA SER A 132 9.82 21.18 -19.12
C SER A 132 9.75 20.49 -20.49
N PRO A 133 10.76 19.70 -20.87
CA PRO A 133 10.67 18.87 -22.08
C PRO A 133 9.81 17.62 -21.92
N TYR A 134 9.26 17.35 -20.71
CA TYR A 134 8.43 16.20 -20.37
C TYR A 134 7.34 16.58 -19.36
N ASN A 135 6.34 15.70 -19.22
CA ASN A 135 5.33 15.77 -18.17
C ASN A 135 5.71 14.83 -17.02
N ALA A 136 5.66 15.31 -15.79
CA ALA A 136 5.87 14.53 -14.58
C ALA A 136 5.09 15.13 -13.41
N LEU A 137 4.64 14.28 -12.50
CA LEU A 137 3.95 14.67 -11.27
C LEU A 137 4.44 13.82 -10.12
N SER A 138 4.78 14.47 -9.02
CA SER A 138 4.93 13.85 -7.71
C SER A 138 4.09 14.60 -6.69
N VAL A 139 3.46 13.88 -5.78
CA VAL A 139 2.66 14.44 -4.68
C VAL A 139 3.22 13.92 -3.37
N ALA A 140 3.40 14.81 -2.41
CA ALA A 140 3.77 14.45 -1.05
C ALA A 140 2.63 14.79 -0.09
N ILE A 141 2.47 13.97 0.94
CA ILE A 141 1.40 14.07 1.92
C ILE A 141 1.93 14.09 3.34
N LEU A 142 1.32 14.93 4.16
CA LEU A 142 1.48 14.92 5.60
C LEU A 142 0.22 14.36 6.25
N GLY A 143 0.40 13.45 7.19
CA GLY A 143 -0.67 12.90 8.03
C GLY A 143 -0.28 12.82 9.49
N ARG A 144 -1.19 12.34 10.32
CA ARG A 144 -0.97 12.12 11.74
C ARG A 144 -1.64 10.83 12.21
N ALA A 145 -0.95 10.07 13.09
CA ALA A 145 -1.49 8.92 13.78
C ALA A 145 -1.28 9.03 15.29
N GLN A 146 -2.21 8.51 16.08
CA GLN A 146 -2.03 8.31 17.52
C GLN A 146 -1.36 6.98 17.82
N LYS A 147 -1.77 5.93 17.11
CA LYS A 147 -1.17 4.60 17.10
C LYS A 147 -0.91 4.20 15.66
N LEU A 148 0.14 3.44 15.43
CA LEU A 148 0.53 3.02 14.10
C LEU A 148 -0.03 1.63 13.76
N LEU A 149 -0.38 1.45 12.50
CA LEU A 149 -0.28 0.20 11.78
C LEU A 149 1.05 0.22 11.04
N THR A 150 1.82 -0.85 11.09
CA THR A 150 3.12 -0.89 10.40
C THR A 150 3.32 -2.22 9.70
N SER A 151 4.19 -2.26 8.71
CA SER A 151 4.60 -3.53 8.07
C SER A 151 5.66 -4.30 8.86
N PHE A 152 6.04 -3.85 10.08
CA PHE A 152 7.13 -4.43 10.87
C PHE A 152 6.67 -5.40 11.98
N ASN A 153 5.37 -5.49 12.24
CA ASN A 153 4.85 -6.19 13.43
C ASN A 153 4.17 -7.53 13.14
N ALA A 154 4.17 -8.01 11.88
CA ALA A 154 3.60 -9.32 11.58
C ALA A 154 4.35 -10.42 12.31
N GLN A 155 3.62 -11.35 12.92
CA GLN A 155 4.18 -12.41 13.74
C GLN A 155 3.74 -13.78 13.23
N PRO A 156 4.59 -14.82 13.41
CA PRO A 156 4.19 -16.18 13.10
C PRO A 156 2.88 -16.58 13.80
N ASN A 157 2.00 -17.24 13.05
CA ASN A 157 0.62 -17.62 13.35
C ASN A 157 -0.43 -16.49 13.21
N ASP A 158 -0.04 -15.28 12.85
CA ASP A 158 -1.03 -14.29 12.42
C ASP A 158 -1.76 -14.77 11.17
N ILE A 159 -3.00 -14.32 11.06
CA ILE A 159 -3.86 -14.57 9.91
C ILE A 159 -3.75 -13.37 8.94
N LEU A 160 -3.50 -13.67 7.68
CA LEU A 160 -3.49 -12.66 6.63
C LEU A 160 -4.91 -12.39 6.14
N LEU A 161 -5.37 -11.14 6.26
CA LEU A 161 -6.63 -10.66 5.73
C LEU A 161 -6.40 -9.74 4.54
N ALA A 162 -7.15 -9.93 3.46
CA ALA A 162 -7.25 -8.98 2.36
C ALA A 162 -8.59 -8.24 2.44
N ALA A 163 -8.52 -6.92 2.62
CA ALA A 163 -9.68 -6.04 2.65
C ALA A 163 -9.73 -5.22 1.36
N ILE A 164 -10.75 -5.41 0.51
CA ILE A 164 -10.80 -4.83 -0.84
C ILE A 164 -12.21 -4.33 -1.15
N ASP A 165 -12.31 -3.16 -1.82
CA ASP A 165 -13.57 -2.71 -2.43
C ASP A 165 -13.73 -3.35 -3.81
N MET A 166 -14.63 -4.34 -3.88
CA MET A 166 -14.91 -5.10 -5.10
C MET A 166 -15.89 -4.38 -6.05
N ARG A 167 -16.39 -3.19 -5.71
CA ARG A 167 -17.39 -2.42 -6.48
C ARG A 167 -16.77 -1.55 -7.58
N GLY A 168 -15.67 -1.99 -8.16
CA GLY A 168 -14.92 -1.25 -9.15
C GLY A 168 -14.94 -1.88 -10.54
N GLN A 169 -14.07 -1.36 -11.36
CA GLN A 169 -13.74 -1.90 -12.68
C GLN A 169 -12.26 -1.67 -13.01
N PHE A 170 -11.70 -2.49 -13.87
CA PHE A 170 -10.33 -2.26 -14.35
C PHE A 170 -10.25 -1.00 -15.21
N HIS A 171 -9.16 -0.26 -15.05
CA HIS A 171 -8.73 0.70 -16.06
C HIS A 171 -8.46 -0.05 -17.37
N PRO A 172 -8.83 0.49 -18.56
CA PRO A 172 -8.66 -0.21 -19.84
C PRO A 172 -7.23 -0.67 -20.08
N ASP A 173 -6.25 0.19 -19.83
CA ASP A 173 -4.85 0.01 -20.24
C ASP A 173 -3.90 -0.38 -19.12
N TYR A 174 -4.30 -0.18 -17.84
CA TYR A 174 -3.45 -0.40 -16.69
C TYR A 174 -4.04 -1.45 -15.73
N PRO A 175 -3.21 -2.11 -14.90
CA PRO A 175 -3.68 -3.07 -13.91
C PRO A 175 -4.28 -2.36 -12.66
N PHE A 176 -5.05 -1.30 -12.87
CA PHE A 176 -5.67 -0.52 -11.80
C PHE A 176 -7.15 -0.88 -11.67
N TRP A 177 -7.55 -1.29 -10.46
CA TRP A 177 -8.96 -1.55 -10.13
C TRP A 177 -9.57 -0.31 -9.50
N ASN A 178 -10.39 0.39 -10.27
CA ASN A 178 -10.99 1.65 -9.87
C ASN A 178 -12.37 1.46 -9.26
N ALA A 179 -12.47 1.56 -7.95
CA ALA A 179 -13.70 1.60 -7.17
C ALA A 179 -13.96 3.00 -6.56
N ALA A 180 -13.14 4.02 -6.91
CA ALA A 180 -13.12 5.30 -6.22
C ALA A 180 -13.70 6.46 -7.03
N THR A 181 -13.34 6.61 -8.30
CA THR A 181 -13.64 7.84 -9.04
C THR A 181 -15.13 8.14 -9.24
N THR A 182 -15.99 7.13 -9.17
CA THR A 182 -17.46 7.25 -9.27
C THR A 182 -18.17 6.97 -7.94
N ALA A 183 -17.42 6.75 -6.88
CA ALA A 183 -17.97 6.45 -5.57
C ALA A 183 -18.48 7.70 -4.86
N ASP A 184 -19.41 7.51 -3.93
CA ASP A 184 -19.79 8.56 -3.00
C ASP A 184 -18.58 8.95 -2.14
N PRO A 185 -18.20 10.24 -2.10
CA PRO A 185 -17.04 10.71 -1.32
C PRO A 185 -17.15 10.43 0.18
N GLN A 186 -18.35 10.43 0.76
CA GLN A 186 -18.55 10.08 2.17
C GLN A 186 -18.18 8.61 2.41
N ARG A 187 -18.67 7.72 1.53
CA ARG A 187 -18.34 6.29 1.59
C ARG A 187 -16.82 6.03 1.50
N LEU A 188 -16.10 6.75 0.61
CA LEU A 188 -14.64 6.60 0.51
C LEU A 188 -13.96 6.90 1.84
N ARG A 189 -14.34 8.00 2.50
CA ARG A 189 -13.77 8.39 3.78
C ARG A 189 -14.16 7.44 4.93
N GLU A 190 -15.43 7.00 4.98
CA GLU A 190 -15.92 6.04 5.97
C GLU A 190 -15.16 4.70 5.84
N ASN A 191 -14.97 4.20 4.63
CA ASN A 191 -14.19 2.99 4.38
C ASN A 191 -12.75 3.12 4.91
N LEU A 192 -12.08 4.24 4.61
CA LEU A 192 -10.70 4.47 5.03
C LEU A 192 -10.58 4.66 6.55
N SER A 193 -11.59 5.23 7.21
CA SER A 193 -11.58 5.45 8.66
C SER A 193 -11.53 4.17 9.50
N ILE A 194 -11.76 3.00 8.89
CA ILE A 194 -11.60 1.70 9.54
C ILE A 194 -10.15 1.50 10.00
N LEU A 195 -9.16 1.91 9.20
CA LEU A 195 -7.75 1.66 9.49
C LEU A 195 -7.28 2.37 10.79
N PRO A 196 -7.43 3.70 10.94
CA PRO A 196 -7.10 4.36 12.21
C PRO A 196 -7.95 3.86 13.39
N TYR A 197 -9.18 3.40 13.17
CA TYR A 197 -9.96 2.76 14.22
C TYR A 197 -9.32 1.44 14.67
N LEU A 198 -8.87 0.59 13.73
CA LEU A 198 -8.18 -0.67 14.07
C LEU A 198 -6.91 -0.42 14.89
N ALA A 199 -6.12 0.59 14.53
CA ALA A 199 -4.94 0.98 15.30
C ALA A 199 -5.29 1.46 16.71
N LYS A 200 -6.23 2.38 16.82
CA LYS A 200 -6.66 2.98 18.10
C LYS A 200 -7.27 1.95 19.07
N SER A 201 -8.04 0.98 18.52
CA SER A 201 -8.69 -0.08 19.32
C SER A 201 -7.80 -1.30 19.58
N GLU A 202 -6.56 -1.29 19.09
CA GLU A 202 -5.59 -2.39 19.24
C GLU A 202 -6.06 -3.73 18.62
N LEU A 203 -6.99 -3.67 17.68
CA LEU A 203 -7.45 -4.86 16.95
C LEU A 203 -6.46 -5.30 15.87
N CYS A 204 -5.61 -4.38 15.43
CA CYS A 204 -4.56 -4.61 14.45
C CYS A 204 -3.38 -3.68 14.74
N ASP A 205 -2.16 -4.17 14.52
CA ASP A 205 -0.93 -3.39 14.57
C ASP A 205 -0.11 -3.49 13.27
N THR A 206 -0.64 -4.23 12.28
CA THR A 206 0.08 -4.55 11.05
C THR A 206 -0.83 -4.47 9.83
N ALA A 207 -0.57 -3.48 8.99
CA ALA A 207 -1.25 -3.32 7.71
C ALA A 207 -0.31 -2.74 6.66
N LYS A 208 -0.67 -2.93 5.40
CA LYS A 208 -0.04 -2.32 4.25
C LYS A 208 -1.05 -2.16 3.12
N ASP A 209 -0.98 -1.06 2.36
CA ASP A 209 -1.83 -0.89 1.19
C ASP A 209 -1.44 -1.85 0.05
N VAL A 210 -2.41 -2.25 -0.74
CA VAL A 210 -2.16 -3.04 -1.95
C VAL A 210 -1.87 -2.09 -3.09
N SER A 211 -0.59 -1.93 -3.41
CA SER A 211 -0.09 -1.00 -4.42
C SER A 211 0.46 -1.71 -5.68
N MET A 212 1.36 -1.08 -6.41
CA MET A 212 1.99 -1.67 -7.60
C MET A 212 2.63 -3.04 -7.29
N GLY A 213 2.34 -4.04 -8.12
CA GLY A 213 2.66 -5.44 -7.85
C GLY A 213 1.55 -6.22 -7.16
N GLY A 214 0.44 -5.55 -6.82
CA GLY A 214 -0.77 -6.15 -6.27
C GLY A 214 -0.56 -6.80 -4.90
N ILE A 215 -1.49 -7.66 -4.52
CA ILE A 215 -1.44 -8.38 -3.24
C ILE A 215 -0.16 -9.21 -3.06
N ILE A 216 0.40 -9.70 -4.16
CA ILE A 216 1.66 -10.48 -4.15
C ILE A 216 2.84 -9.58 -3.75
N GLY A 217 2.97 -8.41 -4.37
CA GLY A 217 4.03 -7.45 -4.05
C GLY A 217 3.92 -6.89 -2.65
N THR A 218 2.69 -6.58 -2.21
CA THR A 218 2.40 -6.12 -0.86
C THR A 218 2.73 -7.17 0.19
N LEU A 219 2.38 -8.45 -0.05
CA LEU A 219 2.76 -9.54 0.84
C LEU A 219 4.28 -9.67 1.00
N LEU A 220 5.02 -9.61 -0.11
CA LEU A 220 6.48 -9.67 -0.04
C LEU A 220 7.06 -8.52 0.77
N MET A 221 6.59 -7.29 0.59
CA MET A 221 7.06 -6.15 1.37
C MET A 221 6.77 -6.32 2.86
N LEU A 222 5.54 -6.70 3.22
CA LEU A 222 5.11 -6.91 4.60
C LEU A 222 5.92 -8.02 5.28
N THR A 223 6.17 -9.13 4.60
CA THR A 223 6.92 -10.26 5.17
C THR A 223 8.43 -9.97 5.27
N GLU A 224 9.01 -9.25 4.29
CA GLU A 224 10.41 -8.82 4.34
C GLU A 224 10.66 -7.91 5.55
N THR A 225 9.86 -6.85 5.70
CA THR A 225 10.02 -5.87 6.79
C THR A 225 9.71 -6.46 8.18
N SER A 226 8.84 -7.45 8.25
CA SER A 226 8.54 -8.18 9.50
C SER A 226 9.50 -9.35 9.79
N ASN A 227 10.47 -9.63 8.93
CA ASN A 227 11.40 -10.77 9.04
C ASN A 227 10.66 -12.09 9.26
N CYS A 228 9.66 -12.38 8.46
CA CYS A 228 8.86 -13.58 8.55
C CYS A 228 8.58 -14.19 7.17
N GLY A 229 8.17 -15.46 7.16
CA GLY A 229 7.60 -16.10 6.00
C GLY A 229 6.07 -16.02 5.96
N ALA A 230 5.46 -16.51 4.88
CA ALA A 230 4.01 -16.58 4.77
C ALA A 230 3.56 -17.71 3.84
N ILE A 231 2.31 -18.14 4.02
CA ILE A 231 1.57 -18.94 3.05
C ILE A 231 0.40 -18.10 2.55
N LEU A 232 0.32 -17.86 1.25
CA LEU A 232 -0.79 -17.20 0.60
C LEU A 232 -1.62 -18.26 -0.16
N ASP A 233 -2.89 -18.36 0.18
CA ASP A 233 -3.84 -19.28 -0.45
C ASP A 233 -4.59 -18.56 -1.57
N LEU A 234 -4.21 -18.82 -2.81
CA LEU A 234 -4.76 -18.16 -3.99
C LEU A 234 -6.24 -18.45 -4.20
N ASP A 235 -6.71 -19.62 -3.74
CA ASP A 235 -8.12 -20.00 -3.88
C ASP A 235 -9.04 -19.21 -2.94
N ARG A 236 -8.46 -18.54 -1.93
CA ARG A 236 -9.18 -17.73 -0.94
C ARG A 236 -9.14 -16.24 -1.22
N ILE A 237 -8.35 -15.81 -2.21
CA ILE A 237 -8.27 -14.39 -2.57
C ILE A 237 -9.58 -13.97 -3.25
N PRO A 238 -10.29 -12.96 -2.70
CA PRO A 238 -11.46 -12.41 -3.37
C PRO A 238 -11.07 -11.88 -4.75
N CYS A 239 -11.73 -12.37 -5.79
CA CYS A 239 -11.48 -11.99 -7.16
C CYS A 239 -12.80 -11.60 -7.84
N PRO A 240 -12.87 -10.48 -8.58
CA PRO A 240 -14.08 -10.14 -9.31
C PRO A 240 -14.42 -11.20 -10.34
N GLU A 241 -15.74 -11.43 -10.55
CA GLU A 241 -16.19 -12.34 -11.59
C GLU A 241 -15.62 -11.94 -12.96
N HIS A 242 -15.26 -12.94 -13.77
CA HIS A 242 -14.69 -12.77 -15.12
C HIS A 242 -13.30 -12.12 -15.19
N VAL A 243 -12.64 -11.84 -14.05
CA VAL A 243 -11.26 -11.36 -14.02
C VAL A 243 -10.32 -12.56 -13.87
N PRO A 244 -9.34 -12.74 -14.77
CA PRO A 244 -8.32 -13.77 -14.60
C PRO A 244 -7.53 -13.55 -13.31
N LEU A 245 -7.39 -14.60 -12.50
CA LEU A 245 -6.69 -14.53 -11.20
C LEU A 245 -5.29 -13.93 -11.35
N GLU A 246 -4.55 -14.32 -12.38
CA GLU A 246 -3.21 -13.80 -12.66
C GLU A 246 -3.20 -12.26 -12.80
N ARG A 247 -4.18 -11.68 -13.51
CA ARG A 247 -4.31 -10.23 -13.64
C ARG A 247 -4.68 -9.57 -12.31
N TRP A 248 -5.52 -10.25 -11.53
CA TRP A 248 -5.97 -9.77 -10.23
C TRP A 248 -4.86 -9.74 -9.19
N LEU A 249 -4.01 -10.76 -9.16
CA LEU A 249 -2.90 -10.89 -8.20
C LEU A 249 -1.89 -9.75 -8.27
N ILE A 250 -1.78 -9.08 -9.42
CA ILE A 250 -0.90 -7.91 -9.63
C ILE A 250 -1.68 -6.61 -9.75
N ALA A 251 -2.99 -6.62 -9.54
CA ALA A 251 -3.83 -5.43 -9.64
C ALA A 251 -3.56 -4.46 -8.49
N PHE A 252 -3.63 -3.16 -8.80
CA PHE A 252 -3.60 -2.09 -7.82
C PHE A 252 -5.04 -1.58 -7.62
N PRO A 253 -5.73 -1.97 -6.53
CA PRO A 253 -7.06 -1.49 -6.23
C PRO A 253 -7.01 -0.10 -5.58
N SER A 254 -7.96 0.76 -5.92
CA SER A 254 -8.12 2.09 -5.30
C SER A 254 -8.49 2.04 -3.81
N TYR A 255 -8.92 0.90 -3.32
CA TYR A 255 -9.08 0.53 -1.92
C TYR A 255 -8.71 -0.94 -1.78
N GLY A 256 -7.59 -1.20 -1.17
CA GLY A 256 -7.10 -2.55 -0.88
C GLY A 256 -6.02 -2.52 0.16
N PHE A 257 -6.15 -3.36 1.19
CA PHE A 257 -5.19 -3.48 2.28
C PHE A 257 -4.94 -4.94 2.60
N LEU A 258 -3.69 -5.27 2.88
CA LEU A 258 -3.28 -6.55 3.46
C LEU A 258 -2.96 -6.32 4.93
N LEU A 259 -3.63 -7.09 5.80
CA LEU A 259 -3.46 -6.98 7.25
C LEU A 259 -2.94 -8.30 7.80
N SER A 260 -2.07 -8.22 8.82
CA SER A 260 -1.65 -9.36 9.64
C SER A 260 -2.34 -9.24 11.01
N ILE A 261 -3.21 -10.19 11.32
CA ILE A 261 -4.15 -10.11 12.44
C ILE A 261 -3.92 -11.28 13.39
N ARG A 262 -3.88 -10.99 14.70
CA ARG A 262 -3.89 -12.04 15.73
C ARG A 262 -5.17 -12.86 15.61
N PRO A 263 -5.13 -14.21 15.69
CA PRO A 263 -6.27 -15.08 15.43
C PRO A 263 -7.56 -14.69 16.17
N GLU A 264 -7.43 -14.23 17.41
CA GLU A 264 -8.56 -13.81 18.26
C GLU A 264 -9.29 -12.57 17.78
N ASN A 265 -8.66 -11.71 16.97
CA ASN A 265 -9.22 -10.47 16.46
C ASN A 265 -9.84 -10.59 15.06
N VAL A 266 -9.65 -11.73 14.37
CA VAL A 266 -10.04 -11.92 12.96
C VAL A 266 -11.52 -11.62 12.72
N GLU A 267 -12.41 -12.21 13.52
CA GLU A 267 -13.85 -12.05 13.35
C GLU A 267 -14.30 -10.59 13.56
N ALA A 268 -13.74 -9.92 14.58
CA ALA A 268 -14.04 -8.52 14.85
C ALA A 268 -13.59 -7.61 13.70
N VAL A 269 -12.39 -7.82 13.17
CA VAL A 269 -11.86 -7.06 12.03
C VAL A 269 -12.69 -7.30 10.78
N GLN A 270 -13.01 -8.55 10.44
CA GLN A 270 -13.86 -8.86 9.28
C GLN A 270 -15.23 -8.20 9.39
N THR A 271 -15.85 -8.21 10.57
CA THR A 271 -17.15 -7.59 10.82
C THR A 271 -17.13 -6.08 10.55
N LEU A 272 -16.06 -5.38 10.92
CA LEU A 272 -15.90 -3.94 10.67
C LEU A 272 -15.88 -3.63 9.17
N PHE A 273 -15.09 -4.34 8.37
CA PHE A 273 -15.06 -4.13 6.92
C PHE A 273 -16.39 -4.52 6.25
N GLN A 274 -16.98 -5.62 6.66
CA GLN A 274 -18.27 -6.09 6.13
C GLN A 274 -19.41 -5.11 6.43
N SER A 275 -19.36 -4.41 7.56
CA SER A 275 -20.36 -3.38 7.91
C SER A 275 -20.38 -2.20 6.93
N GLN A 276 -19.28 -1.98 6.21
CA GLN A 276 -19.14 -0.99 5.15
C GLN A 276 -19.27 -1.60 3.73
N ASN A 277 -19.80 -2.82 3.63
CA ASN A 277 -19.90 -3.57 2.38
C ASN A 277 -18.56 -3.74 1.66
N LEU A 278 -17.47 -3.86 2.41
CA LEU A 278 -16.15 -4.22 1.90
C LEU A 278 -15.93 -5.73 2.06
N VAL A 279 -15.26 -6.32 1.11
CA VAL A 279 -14.84 -7.72 1.24
C VAL A 279 -13.60 -7.76 2.12
N CYS A 280 -13.63 -8.58 3.17
CA CYS A 280 -12.48 -8.85 4.02
C CYS A 280 -12.36 -10.36 4.22
N ALA A 281 -11.39 -10.97 3.54
CA ALA A 281 -11.24 -12.42 3.49
C ALA A 281 -9.92 -12.88 4.11
N VAL A 282 -9.95 -14.05 4.77
CA VAL A 282 -8.74 -14.76 5.16
C VAL A 282 -8.06 -15.31 3.91
N VAL A 283 -6.86 -14.84 3.61
CA VAL A 283 -6.13 -15.22 2.38
C VAL A 283 -4.87 -16.02 2.66
N GLY A 284 -4.47 -16.15 3.92
CA GLY A 284 -3.26 -16.87 4.27
C GLY A 284 -2.88 -16.76 5.74
N GLU A 285 -1.64 -17.07 6.03
CA GLU A 285 -1.09 -17.06 7.38
C GLU A 285 0.41 -16.70 7.37
N VAL A 286 0.87 -16.04 8.41
CA VAL A 286 2.27 -15.72 8.64
C VAL A 286 3.00 -16.94 9.26
N LYS A 287 4.23 -17.19 8.80
CA LYS A 287 5.05 -18.33 9.21
C LYS A 287 6.40 -17.90 9.79
N VAL A 288 7.00 -18.76 10.59
CA VAL A 288 8.41 -18.66 10.94
C VAL A 288 9.27 -18.91 9.70
N GLY A 289 10.33 -18.14 9.53
CA GLY A 289 11.31 -18.32 8.45
C GLY A 289 11.25 -17.19 7.42
N THR A 290 11.82 -17.43 6.27
CA THR A 290 12.06 -16.42 5.23
C THR A 290 11.33 -16.71 3.90
N GLU A 291 10.57 -17.81 3.88
CA GLU A 291 9.94 -18.31 2.66
C GLU A 291 8.49 -17.80 2.52
N VAL A 292 8.16 -17.30 1.36
CA VAL A 292 6.79 -17.02 0.94
C VAL A 292 6.32 -18.10 -0.02
N ILE A 293 5.26 -18.80 0.35
CA ILE A 293 4.72 -19.96 -0.36
C ILE A 293 3.35 -19.57 -0.93
N LEU A 294 3.13 -19.85 -2.21
CA LEU A 294 1.79 -19.82 -2.82
C LEU A 294 1.17 -21.21 -2.76
N ARG A 295 -0.11 -21.25 -2.39
CA ARG A 295 -0.92 -22.47 -2.35
C ARG A 295 -2.15 -22.31 -3.24
N SER A 296 -2.49 -23.31 -4.04
CA SER A 296 -3.71 -23.36 -4.82
C SER A 296 -4.04 -24.81 -5.16
N GLN A 297 -5.32 -25.22 -5.07
CA GLN A 297 -5.85 -26.55 -5.42
C GLN A 297 -5.06 -27.70 -4.78
N GLY A 298 -4.61 -27.52 -3.54
CA GLY A 298 -3.82 -28.49 -2.82
C GLY A 298 -2.33 -28.55 -3.19
N GLU A 299 -1.90 -27.84 -4.24
CA GLU A 299 -0.48 -27.68 -4.58
C GLU A 299 0.13 -26.50 -3.81
N SER A 300 1.43 -26.58 -3.53
CA SER A 300 2.22 -25.49 -2.95
C SER A 300 3.49 -25.28 -3.75
N THR A 301 3.92 -24.01 -3.89
CA THR A 301 5.17 -23.67 -4.55
C THR A 301 5.88 -22.53 -3.83
N LEU A 302 7.20 -22.61 -3.74
CA LEU A 302 8.01 -21.50 -3.23
C LEU A 302 7.90 -20.33 -4.19
N PHE A 303 7.44 -19.20 -3.66
CA PHE A 303 7.34 -17.96 -4.43
C PHE A 303 8.56 -17.08 -4.21
N TRP A 304 9.01 -16.90 -2.98
CA TRP A 304 10.15 -16.06 -2.63
C TRP A 304 10.86 -16.61 -1.41
N ASP A 305 12.18 -16.40 -1.35
CA ASP A 305 13.00 -16.73 -0.17
C ASP A 305 13.93 -15.55 0.12
N PHE A 306 13.65 -14.81 1.18
CA PHE A 306 14.43 -13.66 1.59
C PHE A 306 15.85 -14.02 2.06
N SER A 307 16.12 -15.28 2.41
CA SER A 307 17.48 -15.74 2.68
C SER A 307 18.37 -15.78 1.44
N GLN A 308 17.76 -15.84 0.26
CA GLN A 308 18.44 -15.90 -1.03
C GLN A 308 18.43 -14.55 -1.75
N GLN A 309 17.34 -13.80 -1.63
CA GLN A 309 17.14 -12.56 -2.36
C GLN A 309 16.25 -11.59 -1.59
N ALA A 310 16.78 -10.42 -1.24
CA ALA A 310 15.98 -9.31 -0.74
C ALA A 310 15.06 -8.76 -1.84
N LEU A 311 13.90 -8.24 -1.46
CA LEU A 311 13.02 -7.51 -2.36
C LEU A 311 13.34 -6.01 -2.35
N THR A 312 13.16 -5.35 -1.21
CA THR A 312 13.41 -3.91 -1.02
C THR A 312 14.71 -3.63 -0.25
N GLY A 313 15.21 -4.62 0.47
CA GLY A 313 16.44 -4.52 1.26
C GLY A 313 16.26 -3.87 2.63
N PHE A 314 15.03 -3.75 3.13
CA PHE A 314 14.75 -3.20 4.46
C PHE A 314 14.74 -4.27 5.58
N SER A 315 14.93 -5.55 5.27
CA SER A 315 15.01 -6.62 6.27
C SER A 315 16.24 -6.53 7.18
N ASP A 316 17.31 -5.89 6.73
CA ASP A 316 18.58 -5.77 7.48
C ASP A 316 18.59 -4.62 8.51
N GLN A 317 17.49 -3.89 8.67
CA GLN A 317 17.37 -2.86 9.70
C GLN A 317 17.27 -3.54 11.08
N PRO A 318 18.06 -3.12 12.10
CA PRO A 318 17.99 -3.71 13.43
C PRO A 318 16.68 -3.32 14.12
N VAL A 319 15.61 -4.07 13.85
CA VAL A 319 14.29 -3.94 14.51
C VAL A 319 14.38 -4.26 16.02
N ALA A 320 15.55 -4.74 16.49
CA ALA A 320 15.75 -5.29 17.83
C ALA A 320 15.51 -4.31 18.99
N ASN A 321 15.39 -2.99 18.76
CA ASN A 321 15.25 -2.03 19.86
C ASN A 321 13.91 -1.28 19.93
N LEU A 322 13.11 -1.26 18.86
CA LEU A 322 11.86 -0.47 18.87
C LEU A 322 10.70 -1.18 19.57
N SER A 323 10.58 -2.50 19.41
CA SER A 323 9.54 -3.26 20.13
C SER A 323 9.75 -3.26 21.66
N LYS A 324 10.98 -3.05 22.13
CA LYS A 324 11.25 -2.82 23.56
C LYS A 324 10.95 -1.40 23.99
N GLN A 325 11.30 -0.39 23.20
CA GLN A 325 11.05 1.02 23.55
C GLN A 325 9.55 1.41 23.47
N ILE A 326 8.77 0.73 22.61
CA ILE A 326 7.31 0.93 22.54
C ILE A 326 6.60 0.28 23.73
N ARG A 327 7.19 -0.76 24.36
CA ARG A 327 6.62 -1.43 25.55
C ARG A 327 7.07 -0.83 26.88
N ASP A 328 8.18 -0.13 26.90
CA ASP A 328 8.82 0.38 28.13
C ASP A 328 8.59 1.89 28.38
N ASN A 329 7.79 2.58 27.58
CA ASN A 329 7.30 3.94 27.73
C ASN A 329 5.79 4.02 27.47
#